data_d22cad7198edd25c7de677a964371943
#
_entry.id   d22cad7198edd25c7de677a964371943
#
_cell.length_a   1.000
_cell.length_b   1.000
_cell.length_c   1.000
_cell.angle_alpha   90.00
_cell.angle_beta   90.00
_cell.angle_gamma   90.00
#
_symmetry.space_group_name_H-M   'P 1'
#
loop_
_entity.id
_entity.type
_entity.pdbx_description
1 polymer ?
#
loop_
_entity_poly.entity_id
_entity_poly.type
_entity_poly.pdbx_seq_one_letter_code
_entity_poly.pdbx_strand_id
1 'polypeptide(L)'
;LIQGLGCLGKRVAGAIRQPSGGPTFNIKGSAAGGGLAQCIPLAPFSLGLSGDIDSLTNAHNLGMVALTSRMQHEANYSDERLAKSKLTRLDIDPDRVELKWAMDFCAQALRNITIGKGGKMDGFEMESGFQISVSSELMAILAVCHDLRDMRDRVSRMVVAYSRSGKPITTADLEVDGAMMAWMIKTLNPTLMQTIEGQPVFVHAGPFANIAIGQSSVIADRLGTRLVD
;
A
#
# COMPACT_ATOMS: atom_id res chain seq x y z
N LEU A 1 -3.83 16.58 -21.50
CA LEU A 1 -4.21 15.66 -22.59
C LEU A 1 -5.72 15.38 -22.57
N ILE A 2 -6.31 14.89 -21.46
CA ILE A 2 -7.75 14.56 -21.32
C ILE A 2 -8.62 15.74 -21.72
N GLN A 3 -8.40 16.92 -21.13
CA GLN A 3 -9.12 18.15 -21.42
C GLN A 3 -8.98 18.57 -22.89
N GLY A 4 -7.75 18.53 -23.44
CA GLY A 4 -7.52 18.87 -24.84
C GLY A 4 -8.25 17.95 -25.81
N LEU A 5 -8.30 16.65 -25.54
CA LEU A 5 -9.09 15.71 -26.35
C LEU A 5 -10.60 15.97 -26.20
N GLY A 6 -11.07 16.27 -25.00
CA GLY A 6 -12.46 16.65 -24.76
C GLY A 6 -12.86 17.92 -25.51
N CYS A 7 -12.01 18.96 -25.54
CA CYS A 7 -12.23 20.17 -26.33
C CYS A 7 -12.32 19.90 -27.86
N LEU A 8 -11.69 18.83 -28.33
CA LEU A 8 -11.78 18.35 -29.72
C LEU A 8 -13.02 17.48 -29.97
N GLY A 9 -13.93 17.37 -29.00
CA GLY A 9 -15.19 16.61 -29.13
C GLY A 9 -15.00 15.09 -29.01
N LYS A 10 -13.86 14.62 -28.53
CA LYS A 10 -13.63 13.18 -28.31
C LYS A 10 -14.27 12.70 -27.01
N ARG A 11 -14.82 11.51 -27.00
CA ARG A 11 -15.21 10.80 -25.78
C ARG A 11 -13.94 10.29 -25.09
N VAL A 12 -13.58 10.89 -23.97
CA VAL A 12 -12.32 10.66 -23.28
C VAL A 12 -12.54 10.47 -21.80
N ALA A 13 -11.78 9.56 -21.20
CA ALA A 13 -11.69 9.38 -19.75
C ALA A 13 -10.23 9.38 -19.32
N GLY A 14 -9.95 9.79 -18.09
CA GLY A 14 -8.65 9.70 -17.49
C GLY A 14 -8.56 8.56 -16.48
N ALA A 15 -7.38 7.94 -16.38
CA ALA A 15 -7.04 7.05 -15.28
C ALA A 15 -5.74 7.57 -14.65
N ILE A 16 -5.81 8.07 -13.42
CA ILE A 16 -4.70 8.73 -12.75
C ILE A 16 -4.50 8.17 -11.34
N ARG A 17 -3.27 8.33 -10.83
CA ARG A 17 -2.92 7.90 -9.49
C ARG A 17 -3.42 8.87 -8.43
N GLN A 18 -3.83 8.36 -7.27
CA GLN A 18 -4.04 9.16 -6.06
C GLN A 18 -2.70 9.77 -5.63
N PRO A 19 -2.57 11.10 -5.48
CA PRO A 19 -1.37 11.71 -4.94
C PRO A 19 -1.13 11.29 -3.49
N SER A 20 0.14 11.03 -3.15
CA SER A 20 0.58 10.84 -1.76
C SER A 20 0.80 12.21 -1.10
N GLY A 21 0.46 12.34 0.17
CA GLY A 21 0.67 13.57 0.95
C GLY A 21 2.15 13.91 1.07
N GLY A 22 3.04 12.93 1.25
CA GLY A 22 4.48 13.14 1.31
C GLY A 22 5.04 13.84 0.07
N PRO A 23 4.91 13.30 -1.14
CA PRO A 23 5.30 13.99 -2.36
C PRO A 23 4.52 15.29 -2.64
N THR A 24 3.24 15.35 -2.26
CA THR A 24 2.40 16.53 -2.50
C THR A 24 2.93 17.77 -1.78
N PHE A 25 3.41 17.63 -0.56
CA PHE A 25 3.93 18.72 0.26
C PHE A 25 5.47 18.76 0.32
N ASN A 26 6.16 18.10 -0.59
CA ASN A 26 7.62 18.04 -0.60
C ASN A 26 8.22 19.27 -1.32
N ILE A 27 9.45 19.62 -0.91
CA ILE A 27 10.25 20.71 -1.49
C ILE A 27 10.55 20.50 -2.99
N LYS A 28 10.58 19.27 -3.47
CA LYS A 28 10.88 18.93 -4.88
C LYS A 28 9.72 19.19 -5.86
N GLY A 29 8.68 19.81 -5.43
CA GLY A 29 7.50 20.09 -6.23
C GLY A 29 6.28 19.34 -5.72
N SER A 30 5.14 20.00 -5.81
CA SER A 30 3.86 19.50 -5.38
C SER A 30 3.22 18.65 -6.48
N ALA A 31 2.63 17.51 -6.12
CA ALA A 31 1.74 16.76 -7.01
C ALA A 31 0.36 17.41 -7.14
N ALA A 32 0.07 18.44 -6.34
CA ALA A 32 -1.24 19.08 -6.27
C ALA A 32 -1.63 19.84 -7.54
N GLY A 33 -0.69 20.15 -8.42
CA GLY A 33 -0.92 20.83 -9.69
C GLY A 33 -1.65 22.18 -9.57
N GLY A 34 -0.99 23.27 -9.90
CA GLY A 34 -1.56 24.62 -9.85
C GLY A 34 -1.92 25.17 -11.23
N GLY A 35 -1.95 24.33 -12.27
CA GLY A 35 -2.21 24.76 -13.65
C GLY A 35 -3.69 24.92 -13.97
N LEU A 36 -3.97 25.27 -15.22
CA LEU A 36 -5.34 25.39 -15.73
C LEU A 36 -6.03 24.02 -15.90
N ALA A 37 -5.24 22.96 -16.07
CA ALA A 37 -5.73 21.57 -16.18
C ALA A 37 -5.83 20.94 -14.79
N GLN A 38 -7.02 20.74 -14.28
CA GLN A 38 -7.26 20.25 -12.93
C GLN A 38 -8.33 19.15 -12.90
N CYS A 39 -8.15 18.21 -11.96
CA CYS A 39 -9.23 17.36 -11.47
C CYS A 39 -9.96 18.06 -10.33
N ILE A 40 -11.25 17.98 -10.30
CA ILE A 40 -12.08 18.62 -9.28
C ILE A 40 -12.92 17.59 -8.52
N PRO A 41 -13.09 17.78 -7.19
CA PRO A 41 -12.57 18.89 -6.36
C PRO A 41 -11.07 18.76 -6.08
N LEU A 42 -10.28 19.80 -6.33
CA LEU A 42 -8.80 19.73 -6.29
C LEU A 42 -8.25 19.44 -4.90
N ALA A 43 -8.72 20.13 -3.86
CA ALA A 43 -8.20 19.96 -2.51
C ALA A 43 -8.48 18.54 -1.97
N PRO A 44 -9.70 17.99 -2.01
CA PRO A 44 -9.94 16.60 -1.64
C PRO A 44 -9.11 15.62 -2.46
N PHE A 45 -8.99 15.81 -3.78
CA PHE A 45 -8.14 14.99 -4.64
C PHE A 45 -6.69 14.94 -4.15
N SER A 46 -6.12 16.09 -3.83
CA SER A 46 -4.73 16.19 -3.36
C SER A 46 -4.53 15.66 -1.94
N LEU A 47 -5.59 15.61 -1.13
CA LEU A 47 -5.56 15.23 0.28
C LEU A 47 -6.11 13.81 0.56
N GLY A 48 -6.08 12.92 -0.42
CA GLY A 48 -6.39 11.51 -0.21
C GLY A 48 -7.86 11.13 -0.35
N LEU A 49 -8.62 11.81 -1.22
CA LEU A 49 -10.05 11.56 -1.44
C LEU A 49 -10.40 10.09 -1.70
N SER A 50 -9.57 9.35 -2.41
CA SER A 50 -9.82 7.93 -2.70
C SER A 50 -9.77 7.04 -1.45
N GLY A 51 -9.04 7.46 -0.41
CA GLY A 51 -8.79 6.66 0.79
C GLY A 51 -7.85 5.48 0.59
N ASP A 52 -7.28 5.33 -0.61
CA ASP A 52 -6.41 4.20 -0.96
C ASP A 52 -5.15 4.17 -0.08
N ILE A 53 -4.53 5.32 0.14
CA ILE A 53 -3.31 5.45 0.93
C ILE A 53 -3.57 5.12 2.40
N ASP A 54 -4.65 5.62 2.98
CA ASP A 54 -5.00 5.37 4.38
C ASP A 54 -5.30 3.90 4.64
N SER A 55 -6.15 3.31 3.80
CA SER A 55 -6.52 1.89 3.90
C SER A 55 -5.31 0.98 3.74
N LEU A 56 -4.45 1.28 2.76
CA LEU A 56 -3.23 0.55 2.51
C LEU A 56 -2.23 0.67 3.66
N THR A 57 -2.04 1.88 4.21
CA THR A 57 -1.14 2.12 5.35
C THR A 57 -1.57 1.30 6.56
N ASN A 58 -2.88 1.26 6.84
CA ASN A 58 -3.42 0.43 7.92
C ASN A 58 -3.23 -1.07 7.66
N ALA A 59 -3.52 -1.54 6.45
CA ALA A 59 -3.33 -2.94 6.07
C ALA A 59 -1.85 -3.36 6.17
N HIS A 60 -0.95 -2.53 5.68
CA HIS A 60 0.50 -2.76 5.71
C HIS A 60 1.01 -2.84 7.16
N ASN A 61 0.66 -1.85 7.98
CA ASN A 61 1.10 -1.81 9.37
C ASN A 61 0.49 -2.93 10.22
N LEU A 62 -0.72 -3.40 9.88
CA LEU A 62 -1.29 -4.60 10.49
C LEU A 62 -0.41 -5.83 10.19
N GLY A 63 0.11 -5.97 8.97
CA GLY A 63 1.10 -7.00 8.63
C GLY A 63 2.37 -6.90 9.47
N MET A 64 2.89 -5.67 9.68
CA MET A 64 4.05 -5.44 10.55
C MET A 64 3.77 -5.79 12.01
N VAL A 65 2.58 -5.43 12.53
CA VAL A 65 2.18 -5.79 13.90
C VAL A 65 2.12 -7.31 14.05
N ALA A 66 1.54 -8.03 13.09
CA ALA A 66 1.48 -9.49 13.13
C ALA A 66 2.88 -10.12 13.10
N LEU A 67 3.77 -9.62 12.23
CA LEU A 67 5.15 -10.08 12.12
C LEU A 67 5.93 -9.88 13.44
N THR A 68 5.96 -8.66 13.96
CA THR A 68 6.71 -8.33 15.18
C THR A 68 6.14 -9.02 16.42
N SER A 69 4.82 -9.17 16.49
CA SER A 69 4.16 -9.98 17.55
C SER A 69 4.53 -11.45 17.46
N ARG A 70 4.57 -12.03 16.25
CA ARG A 70 5.00 -13.40 16.03
C ARG A 70 6.46 -13.60 16.49
N MET A 71 7.37 -12.70 16.10
CA MET A 71 8.78 -12.74 16.53
C MET A 71 8.90 -12.67 18.05
N GLN A 72 8.16 -11.79 18.71
CA GLN A 72 8.13 -11.67 20.17
C GLN A 72 7.63 -12.96 20.84
N HIS A 73 6.57 -13.56 20.32
CA HIS A 73 6.06 -14.83 20.85
C HIS A 73 7.08 -15.95 20.68
N GLU A 74 7.72 -16.06 19.52
CA GLU A 74 8.74 -17.08 19.26
C GLU A 74 9.98 -16.90 20.13
N ALA A 75 10.36 -15.67 20.44
CA ALA A 75 11.47 -15.38 21.35
C ALA A 75 11.16 -15.71 22.82
N ASN A 76 9.89 -15.55 23.24
CA ASN A 76 9.49 -15.67 24.63
C ASN A 76 8.87 -17.01 25.03
N TYR A 77 8.44 -17.85 24.08
CA TYR A 77 7.69 -19.07 24.37
C TYR A 77 8.36 -20.32 23.75
N SER A 78 8.24 -21.45 24.46
CA SER A 78 8.61 -22.76 23.93
C SER A 78 7.60 -23.22 22.86
N ASP A 79 7.99 -24.25 22.09
CA ASP A 79 7.12 -24.80 21.04
C ASP A 79 5.83 -25.39 21.60
N GLU A 80 5.89 -26.01 22.79
CA GLU A 80 4.69 -26.54 23.48
C GLU A 80 3.74 -25.40 23.88
N ARG A 81 4.27 -24.22 24.25
CA ARG A 81 3.48 -23.04 24.58
C ARG A 81 2.84 -22.44 23.33
N LEU A 82 3.58 -22.36 22.23
CA LEU A 82 3.08 -21.90 20.93
C LEU A 82 1.97 -22.82 20.43
N ALA A 83 2.17 -24.14 20.51
CA ALA A 83 1.18 -25.13 20.08
C ALA A 83 -0.14 -25.05 20.87
N LYS A 84 -0.11 -24.70 22.16
CA LYS A 84 -1.34 -24.44 22.96
C LYS A 84 -2.14 -23.25 22.39
N SER A 85 -1.46 -22.30 21.77
CA SER A 85 -2.08 -21.16 21.08
C SER A 85 -2.35 -21.44 19.59
N LYS A 86 -2.23 -22.71 19.16
CA LYS A 86 -2.38 -23.16 17.76
C LYS A 86 -1.38 -22.50 16.80
N LEU A 87 -0.24 -22.07 17.30
CA LEU A 87 0.83 -21.47 16.51
C LEU A 87 1.96 -22.50 16.31
N THR A 88 2.49 -22.54 15.09
CA THR A 88 3.72 -23.27 14.76
C THR A 88 4.86 -22.27 14.63
N ARG A 89 6.05 -22.59 15.16
CA ARG A 89 7.22 -21.73 15.02
C ARG A 89 7.58 -21.54 13.55
N LEU A 90 7.72 -20.30 13.10
CA LEU A 90 8.18 -19.94 11.76
C LEU A 90 9.70 -19.76 11.71
N ASP A 91 10.34 -19.63 12.87
CA ASP A 91 11.78 -19.42 13.04
C ASP A 91 12.28 -18.19 12.26
N ILE A 92 11.61 -17.06 12.44
CA ILE A 92 11.86 -15.83 11.72
C ILE A 92 13.26 -15.31 12.02
N ASP A 93 14.02 -15.02 10.97
CA ASP A 93 15.34 -14.39 11.07
C ASP A 93 15.18 -12.87 11.18
N PRO A 94 15.57 -12.25 12.32
CA PRO A 94 15.43 -10.82 12.52
C PRO A 94 16.28 -9.96 11.55
N ASP A 95 17.37 -10.53 11.02
CA ASP A 95 18.24 -9.84 10.06
C ASP A 95 17.71 -9.95 8.61
N ARG A 96 16.62 -10.71 8.40
CA ARG A 96 16.01 -10.96 7.09
C ARG A 96 14.52 -10.66 7.07
N VAL A 97 14.15 -9.53 7.70
CA VAL A 97 12.80 -8.96 7.63
C VAL A 97 12.75 -8.00 6.45
N GLU A 98 11.91 -8.30 5.47
CA GLU A 98 11.77 -7.50 4.24
C GLU A 98 10.76 -6.36 4.41
N LEU A 99 9.79 -6.51 5.32
CA LEU A 99 8.75 -5.53 5.54
C LEU A 99 9.24 -4.43 6.50
N LYS A 100 9.02 -3.16 6.14
CA LYS A 100 9.20 -2.00 7.00
C LYS A 100 7.85 -1.38 7.34
N TRP A 101 7.78 -0.54 8.35
CA TRP A 101 6.58 0.24 8.66
C TRP A 101 6.25 1.21 7.52
N ALA A 102 4.99 1.52 7.32
CA ALA A 102 4.54 2.47 6.31
C ALA A 102 3.93 3.72 6.95
N MET A 103 4.24 4.89 6.37
CA MET A 103 3.60 6.16 6.69
C MET A 103 3.65 7.09 5.48
N ASP A 104 2.64 7.94 5.31
CA ASP A 104 2.58 8.78 4.12
C ASP A 104 3.57 9.96 4.19
N PHE A 105 3.72 10.58 5.35
CA PHE A 105 4.73 11.63 5.59
C PHE A 105 5.95 11.04 6.29
N CYS A 106 6.86 10.44 5.52
CA CYS A 106 8.02 9.74 6.06
C CYS A 106 9.28 10.59 6.00
N ALA A 107 9.79 11.01 7.18
CA ALA A 107 11.07 11.70 7.29
C ALA A 107 12.24 10.74 7.02
N GLN A 108 13.32 11.27 6.44
CA GLN A 108 14.54 10.47 6.17
C GLN A 108 15.15 9.87 7.45
N ALA A 109 15.04 10.56 8.57
CA ALA A 109 15.55 10.09 9.88
C ALA A 109 14.85 8.81 10.37
N LEU A 110 13.67 8.47 9.84
CA LEU A 110 12.92 7.28 10.22
C LEU A 110 13.21 6.04 9.35
N ARG A 111 14.11 6.14 8.39
CA ARG A 111 14.41 5.04 7.47
C ARG A 111 15.13 3.87 8.12
N ASN A 112 15.92 4.15 9.16
CA ASN A 112 16.65 3.17 9.94
C ASN A 112 16.47 3.51 11.42
N ILE A 113 15.77 2.66 12.15
CA ILE A 113 15.48 2.81 13.57
C ILE A 113 15.59 1.45 14.26
N THR A 114 15.91 1.46 15.54
CA THR A 114 15.83 0.27 16.37
C THR A 114 14.50 0.27 17.11
N ILE A 115 13.71 -0.80 16.96
CA ILE A 115 12.43 -1.00 17.65
C ILE A 115 12.55 -2.05 18.75
N GLY A 116 11.52 -2.18 19.62
CA GLY A 116 11.44 -3.21 20.64
C GLY A 116 12.36 -2.98 21.85
N LYS A 117 12.89 -1.79 22.04
CA LYS A 117 13.69 -1.42 23.23
C LYS A 117 12.81 -1.26 24.46
N GLY A 118 13.28 -1.71 25.62
CA GLY A 118 12.60 -1.53 26.90
C GLY A 118 12.35 -2.83 27.66
N GLY A 119 12.40 -3.98 27.00
CA GLY A 119 12.31 -5.27 27.66
C GLY A 119 11.21 -6.17 27.07
N LYS A 120 10.91 -7.25 27.78
CA LYS A 120 10.07 -8.36 27.28
C LYS A 120 8.67 -7.94 26.83
N MET A 121 8.10 -6.89 27.41
CA MET A 121 6.76 -6.40 27.06
C MET A 121 6.76 -5.40 25.93
N ASP A 122 7.91 -4.87 25.57
CA ASP A 122 8.05 -3.79 24.58
C ASP A 122 8.36 -4.33 23.16
N GLY A 123 8.28 -5.64 22.97
CA GLY A 123 8.45 -6.29 21.70
C GLY A 123 9.76 -7.05 21.57
N PHE A 124 10.19 -7.25 20.34
CA PHE A 124 11.46 -7.86 19.98
C PHE A 124 12.42 -6.77 19.50
N GLU A 125 13.61 -6.66 20.10
CA GLU A 125 14.61 -5.67 19.70
C GLU A 125 15.22 -6.04 18.35
N MET A 126 15.03 -5.17 17.35
CA MET A 126 15.56 -5.35 16.00
C MET A 126 15.70 -4.03 15.25
N GLU A 127 16.56 -4.02 14.24
CA GLU A 127 16.63 -2.94 13.27
C GLU A 127 15.40 -2.96 12.35
N SER A 128 14.83 -1.79 12.11
CA SER A 128 13.65 -1.61 11.28
C SER A 128 13.67 -0.22 10.64
N GLY A 129 12.54 0.25 10.13
CA GLY A 129 12.41 1.59 9.58
C GLY A 129 11.02 1.86 9.07
N PHE A 130 10.85 3.09 8.59
CA PHE A 130 9.66 3.50 7.89
C PHE A 130 9.94 3.72 6.40
N GLN A 131 8.95 3.40 5.59
CA GLN A 131 8.89 3.74 4.17
C GLN A 131 7.62 4.52 3.87
N ILE A 132 7.63 5.28 2.79
CA ILE A 132 6.43 6.00 2.35
C ILE A 132 5.37 4.99 1.88
N SER A 133 4.10 5.22 2.25
CA SER A 133 3.00 4.29 1.96
C SER A 133 2.91 3.88 0.49
N VAL A 134 3.15 4.79 -0.44
CA VAL A 134 3.09 4.51 -1.89
C VAL A 134 4.22 3.60 -2.41
N SER A 135 5.24 3.30 -1.60
CA SER A 135 6.26 2.29 -1.92
C SER A 135 5.92 0.89 -1.42
N SER A 136 4.83 0.73 -0.69
CA SER A 136 4.37 -0.57 -0.22
C SER A 136 4.04 -1.52 -1.37
N GLU A 137 4.37 -2.81 -1.21
CA GLU A 137 3.97 -3.85 -2.16
C GLU A 137 2.44 -3.94 -2.30
N LEU A 138 1.67 -3.64 -1.24
CA LEU A 138 0.20 -3.58 -1.31
C LEU A 138 -0.28 -2.54 -2.33
N MET A 139 0.43 -1.41 -2.47
CA MET A 139 0.11 -0.40 -3.47
C MET A 139 0.37 -0.91 -4.89
N ALA A 140 1.45 -1.66 -5.09
CA ALA A 140 1.73 -2.31 -6.37
C ALA A 140 0.70 -3.40 -6.68
N ILE A 141 0.32 -4.20 -5.70
CA ILE A 141 -0.74 -5.21 -5.84
C ILE A 141 -2.07 -4.55 -6.24
N LEU A 142 -2.48 -3.47 -5.56
CA LEU A 142 -3.69 -2.73 -5.90
C LEU A 142 -3.66 -2.20 -7.33
N ALA A 143 -2.51 -1.74 -7.81
CA ALA A 143 -2.36 -1.23 -9.17
C ALA A 143 -2.48 -2.31 -10.26
N VAL A 144 -2.08 -3.55 -9.96
CA VAL A 144 -2.02 -4.63 -10.96
C VAL A 144 -3.07 -5.71 -10.80
N CYS A 145 -3.85 -5.71 -9.72
CA CYS A 145 -4.89 -6.71 -9.51
C CYS A 145 -6.07 -6.50 -10.46
N HIS A 146 -6.76 -7.60 -10.76
CA HIS A 146 -7.91 -7.62 -11.66
C HIS A 146 -9.26 -7.58 -10.94
N ASP A 147 -9.30 -8.11 -9.74
CA ASP A 147 -10.48 -8.22 -8.89
C ASP A 147 -10.09 -8.55 -7.45
N LEU A 148 -11.09 -8.70 -6.58
CA LEU A 148 -10.90 -8.99 -5.15
C LEU A 148 -10.20 -10.33 -4.90
N ARG A 149 -10.48 -11.35 -5.71
CA ARG A 149 -9.88 -12.67 -5.56
C ARG A 149 -8.40 -12.62 -5.92
N ASP A 150 -8.06 -12.04 -7.07
CA ASP A 150 -6.67 -11.85 -7.51
C ASP A 150 -5.88 -11.01 -6.49
N MET A 151 -6.49 -9.93 -5.96
CA MET A 151 -5.87 -9.12 -4.91
C MET A 151 -5.56 -9.95 -3.67
N ARG A 152 -6.52 -10.77 -3.20
CA ARG A 152 -6.32 -11.65 -2.05
C ARG A 152 -5.21 -12.68 -2.28
N ASP A 153 -5.21 -13.32 -3.44
CA ASP A 153 -4.21 -14.33 -3.80
C ASP A 153 -2.79 -13.73 -3.86
N ARG A 154 -2.66 -12.47 -4.26
CA ARG A 154 -1.38 -11.75 -4.26
C ARG A 154 -0.97 -11.36 -2.85
N VAL A 155 -1.88 -10.79 -2.06
CA VAL A 155 -1.62 -10.39 -0.68
C VAL A 155 -1.18 -11.58 0.15
N SER A 156 -1.83 -12.74 0.03
CA SER A 156 -1.48 -13.95 0.79
C SER A 156 -0.06 -14.45 0.51
N ARG A 157 0.49 -14.15 -0.66
CA ARG A 157 1.84 -14.54 -1.08
C ARG A 157 2.92 -13.48 -0.87
N MET A 158 2.57 -12.33 -0.31
CA MET A 158 3.58 -11.31 0.03
C MET A 158 4.62 -11.91 0.99
N VAL A 159 5.88 -11.84 0.60
CA VAL A 159 6.99 -12.26 1.45
C VAL A 159 7.32 -11.13 2.43
N VAL A 160 7.20 -11.40 3.71
CA VAL A 160 7.41 -10.40 4.77
C VAL A 160 8.74 -10.57 5.49
N ALA A 161 9.28 -11.79 5.49
CA ALA A 161 10.55 -12.14 6.10
C ALA A 161 11.07 -13.49 5.55
N TYR A 162 12.23 -13.89 6.01
CA TYR A 162 12.74 -15.26 5.82
C TYR A 162 12.99 -15.93 7.16
N SER A 163 12.86 -17.25 7.18
CA SER A 163 13.28 -18.04 8.33
C SER A 163 14.81 -18.14 8.39
N ARG A 164 15.37 -18.54 9.54
CA ARG A 164 16.82 -18.80 9.68
C ARG A 164 17.33 -19.86 8.71
N SER A 165 16.46 -20.77 8.27
CA SER A 165 16.78 -21.76 7.22
C SER A 165 16.71 -21.20 5.81
N GLY A 166 16.31 -19.94 5.63
CA GLY A 166 16.17 -19.26 4.33
C GLY A 166 14.83 -19.49 3.61
N LYS A 167 13.85 -20.13 4.26
CA LYS A 167 12.50 -20.27 3.69
C LYS A 167 11.77 -18.91 3.73
N PRO A 168 11.12 -18.49 2.63
CA PRO A 168 10.29 -17.28 2.64
C PRO A 168 9.08 -17.48 3.57
N ILE A 169 8.75 -16.43 4.30
CA ILE A 169 7.58 -16.35 5.20
C ILE A 169 6.64 -15.30 4.61
N THR A 170 5.39 -15.70 4.40
CA THR A 170 4.38 -14.90 3.75
C THR A 170 3.37 -14.34 4.76
N THR A 171 2.50 -13.43 4.30
CA THR A 171 1.36 -12.95 5.09
C THR A 171 0.38 -14.08 5.43
N ALA A 172 0.26 -15.11 4.57
CA ALA A 172 -0.53 -16.31 4.86
C ALA A 172 0.09 -17.16 5.96
N ASP A 173 1.43 -17.30 6.00
CA ASP A 173 2.12 -18.00 7.10
C ASP A 173 1.93 -17.29 8.46
N LEU A 174 1.77 -15.95 8.43
CA LEU A 174 1.41 -15.13 9.60
C LEU A 174 -0.09 -15.17 9.93
N GLU A 175 -0.93 -15.75 9.08
CA GLU A 175 -2.40 -15.77 9.20
C GLU A 175 -3.04 -14.38 9.27
N VAL A 176 -2.43 -13.37 8.60
CA VAL A 176 -2.85 -11.97 8.65
C VAL A 176 -3.44 -11.47 7.32
N ASP A 177 -3.27 -12.20 6.23
CA ASP A 177 -3.71 -11.83 4.88
C ASP A 177 -5.20 -11.46 4.81
N GLY A 178 -6.06 -12.23 5.48
CA GLY A 178 -7.50 -11.96 5.53
C GLY A 178 -7.85 -10.64 6.23
N ALA A 179 -7.15 -10.31 7.33
CA ALA A 179 -7.34 -9.07 8.05
C ALA A 179 -6.79 -7.85 7.25
N MET A 180 -5.65 -8.02 6.58
CA MET A 180 -5.12 -7.01 5.65
C MET A 180 -6.11 -6.75 4.52
N MET A 181 -6.70 -7.81 3.93
CA MET A 181 -7.72 -7.69 2.89
C MET A 181 -8.97 -6.96 3.36
N ALA A 182 -9.40 -7.13 4.61
CA ALA A 182 -10.54 -6.40 5.15
C ALA A 182 -10.37 -4.87 5.10
N TRP A 183 -9.14 -4.38 5.31
CA TRP A 183 -8.79 -2.98 5.11
C TRP A 183 -8.77 -2.58 3.63
N MET A 184 -8.33 -3.48 2.75
CA MET A 184 -8.16 -3.21 1.32
C MET A 184 -9.47 -3.29 0.50
N ILE A 185 -10.56 -3.86 1.03
CA ILE A 185 -11.83 -4.00 0.29
C ILE A 185 -12.33 -2.66 -0.28
N LYS A 186 -12.22 -1.60 0.51
CA LYS A 186 -12.71 -0.26 0.12
C LYS A 186 -11.90 0.37 -1.02
N THR A 187 -10.65 -0.07 -1.21
CA THR A 187 -9.76 0.49 -2.22
C THR A 187 -9.90 -0.19 -3.58
N LEU A 188 -10.67 -1.28 -3.70
CA LEU A 188 -10.77 -2.05 -4.94
C LEU A 188 -11.37 -1.24 -6.10
N ASN A 189 -12.34 -0.38 -5.80
CA ASN A 189 -13.01 0.41 -6.81
C ASN A 189 -12.38 1.80 -6.94
N PRO A 190 -12.04 2.25 -8.16
CA PRO A 190 -11.58 3.61 -8.41
C PRO A 190 -12.59 4.66 -7.97
N THR A 191 -12.10 5.79 -7.49
CA THR A 191 -12.92 6.97 -7.24
C THR A 191 -13.15 7.71 -8.53
N LEU A 192 -14.42 7.96 -8.89
CA LEU A 192 -14.76 8.73 -10.07
C LEU A 192 -14.77 10.23 -9.74
N MET A 193 -13.99 10.98 -10.49
CA MET A 193 -13.90 12.43 -10.48
C MET A 193 -14.12 12.99 -11.88
N GLN A 194 -13.87 14.27 -12.07
CA GLN A 194 -13.92 14.92 -13.39
C GLN A 194 -12.85 16.01 -13.51
N THR A 195 -12.55 16.38 -14.75
CA THR A 195 -11.81 17.61 -15.05
C THR A 195 -12.71 18.84 -14.89
N ILE A 196 -12.13 20.04 -14.90
CA ILE A 196 -12.91 21.29 -14.87
C ILE A 196 -13.92 21.33 -16.02
N GLU A 197 -13.58 20.78 -17.18
CA GLU A 197 -14.45 20.74 -18.37
C GLU A 197 -15.41 19.54 -18.40
N GLY A 198 -15.44 18.75 -17.33
CA GLY A 198 -16.43 17.68 -17.16
C GLY A 198 -16.06 16.31 -17.74
N GLN A 199 -14.83 16.08 -18.21
CA GLN A 199 -14.41 14.75 -18.62
C GLN A 199 -14.22 13.86 -17.40
N PRO A 200 -14.68 12.58 -17.43
CA PRO A 200 -14.54 11.65 -16.32
C PRO A 200 -13.07 11.29 -16.07
N VAL A 201 -12.72 11.16 -14.81
CA VAL A 201 -11.38 10.76 -14.35
C VAL A 201 -11.50 9.72 -13.25
N PHE A 202 -10.90 8.55 -13.45
CA PHE A 202 -10.75 7.54 -12.42
C PHE A 202 -9.47 7.79 -11.64
N VAL A 203 -9.60 8.01 -10.33
CA VAL A 203 -8.48 8.14 -9.39
C VAL A 203 -8.35 6.82 -8.64
N HIS A 204 -7.22 6.16 -8.74
CA HIS A 204 -7.04 4.86 -8.11
C HIS A 204 -5.58 4.52 -7.88
N ALA A 205 -5.31 3.84 -6.76
CA ALA A 205 -3.96 3.44 -6.35
C ALA A 205 -2.99 4.64 -6.39
N GLY A 206 -1.71 4.43 -6.30
CA GLY A 206 -0.74 5.53 -6.33
C GLY A 206 0.70 5.05 -6.23
N PRO A 207 1.06 3.88 -6.82
CA PRO A 207 2.40 3.36 -6.73
C PRO A 207 3.38 4.29 -7.44
N PHE A 208 4.65 4.30 -7.01
CA PHE A 208 5.70 4.95 -7.78
C PHE A 208 5.83 4.32 -9.18
N ALA A 209 6.14 5.14 -10.18
CA ALA A 209 6.24 4.71 -11.56
C ALA A 209 7.26 3.58 -11.80
N ASN A 210 8.33 3.55 -11.03
CA ASN A 210 9.33 2.49 -11.08
C ASN A 210 8.87 1.14 -10.48
N ILE A 211 7.75 1.13 -9.76
CA ILE A 211 7.15 -0.08 -9.19
C ILE A 211 6.08 -0.66 -10.13
N ALA A 212 5.25 0.18 -10.73
CA ALA A 212 4.10 -0.24 -11.53
C ALA A 212 3.98 0.52 -12.87
N ILE A 213 5.07 0.76 -13.56
CA ILE A 213 5.17 1.34 -14.91
C ILE A 213 4.50 2.71 -15.10
N GLY A 214 4.04 3.36 -14.03
CA GLY A 214 3.47 4.71 -14.05
C GLY A 214 1.98 4.83 -14.34
N GLN A 215 1.29 3.74 -14.64
CA GLN A 215 -0.17 3.73 -14.78
C GLN A 215 -0.87 3.77 -13.42
N SER A 216 -2.18 4.08 -13.38
CA SER A 216 -2.93 4.11 -12.13
C SER A 216 -3.25 2.70 -11.65
N SER A 217 -4.11 1.99 -12.36
CA SER A 217 -4.44 0.60 -12.09
C SER A 217 -5.08 -0.10 -13.27
N VAL A 218 -4.96 -1.41 -13.32
CA VAL A 218 -5.63 -2.27 -14.31
C VAL A 218 -7.16 -2.12 -14.22
N ILE A 219 -7.72 -1.97 -13.02
CA ILE A 219 -9.17 -1.81 -12.83
C ILE A 219 -9.62 -0.46 -13.39
N ALA A 220 -8.93 0.63 -13.10
CA ALA A 220 -9.27 1.96 -13.63
C ALA A 220 -9.17 2.00 -15.16
N ASP A 221 -8.12 1.42 -15.74
CA ASP A 221 -7.94 1.34 -17.19
C ASP A 221 -9.08 0.54 -17.86
N ARG A 222 -9.46 -0.61 -17.29
CA ARG A 222 -10.57 -1.43 -17.81
C ARG A 222 -11.93 -0.75 -17.72
N LEU A 223 -12.16 0.06 -16.69
CA LEU A 223 -13.38 0.86 -16.58
C LEU A 223 -13.36 2.01 -17.58
N GLY A 224 -12.26 2.73 -17.68
CA GLY A 224 -12.08 3.85 -18.61
C GLY A 224 -12.29 3.44 -20.05
N THR A 225 -11.68 2.35 -20.49
CA THR A 225 -11.80 1.84 -21.88
C THR A 225 -13.23 1.45 -22.30
N ARG A 226 -14.14 1.26 -21.35
CA ARG A 226 -15.56 0.99 -21.65
C ARG A 226 -16.38 2.27 -21.88
N LEU A 227 -15.83 3.43 -21.53
CA LEU A 227 -16.52 4.72 -21.59
C LEU A 227 -16.07 5.58 -22.77
N VAL A 228 -14.98 5.22 -23.44
CA VAL A 228 -14.35 6.02 -24.49
C VAL A 228 -14.46 5.35 -25.87
N ASP A 229 -14.14 6.09 -26.93
CA ASP A 229 -14.08 5.62 -28.31
C ASP A 229 -12.78 4.84 -28.58
#